data_01b77544895e566680dce99a71d7618e
#
_entry.id   01b77544895e566680dce99a71d7618e
#
_cell.length_a   1.000
_cell.length_b   1.000
_cell.length_c   1.000
_cell.angle_alpha   90.00
_cell.angle_beta   90.00
_cell.angle_gamma   90.00
#
_symmetry.space_group_name_H-M   'P 1'
#
loop_
_entity.id
_entity.type
_entity.pdbx_description
1 polymer ?
#
loop_
_entity_poly.entity_id
_entity_poly.type
_entity_poly.pdbx_seq_one_letter_code
_entity_poly.pdbx_strand_id
1 'polypeptide(L)'
;MEGGPTAPQYLRHGWTDEMVGEAVTWNYAPGNPGLTSMHLYATPSTYSWIIFQPDGSGGLQWSSPGWYSKLRDGVYIMAWVEEACNGTLGVICFNKRIMHDAGFGYHVGRSGGLSLSVIGARARHAGRFELKKYLGLVV
;
A
#
# COMPACT_ATOMS: atom_id res chain seq x y z
N MET A 1 3.15 -10.38 -40.50
CA MET A 1 4.19 -10.76 -39.52
C MET A 1 3.52 -11.03 -38.19
N GLU A 2 3.29 -12.24 -37.97
CA GLU A 2 2.70 -12.66 -36.74
C GLU A 2 3.75 -12.66 -35.63
N GLY A 3 3.54 -11.80 -34.65
CA GLY A 3 3.90 -12.10 -33.31
C GLY A 3 5.39 -12.10 -33.00
N GLY A 4 5.89 -10.95 -32.59
CA GLY A 4 6.99 -10.95 -31.63
C GLY A 4 6.64 -11.85 -30.43
N PRO A 5 7.63 -12.23 -29.60
CA PRO A 5 7.41 -13.13 -28.46
C PRO A 5 6.30 -12.56 -27.57
N THR A 6 5.24 -13.32 -27.40
CA THR A 6 4.14 -12.96 -26.50
C THR A 6 4.73 -12.91 -25.10
N ALA A 7 4.59 -11.78 -24.41
CA ALA A 7 5.03 -11.69 -23.02
C ALA A 7 4.40 -12.83 -22.21
N PRO A 8 5.18 -13.51 -21.38
CA PRO A 8 4.66 -14.57 -20.54
C PRO A 8 3.43 -14.10 -19.77
N GLN A 9 2.43 -14.95 -19.61
CA GLN A 9 1.15 -14.56 -19.01
C GLN A 9 1.30 -14.05 -17.57
N TYR A 10 2.30 -14.51 -16.84
CA TYR A 10 2.59 -14.01 -15.50
C TYR A 10 3.14 -12.58 -15.46
N LEU A 11 3.56 -12.02 -16.58
CA LEU A 11 3.96 -10.62 -16.72
C LEU A 11 2.77 -9.72 -17.09
N ARG A 12 1.62 -10.30 -17.37
CA ARG A 12 0.40 -9.54 -17.63
C ARG A 12 -0.27 -9.24 -16.30
N HIS A 13 -0.14 -8.02 -15.86
CA HIS A 13 -0.85 -7.52 -14.69
C HIS A 13 -2.11 -6.76 -15.10
N GLY A 14 -3.06 -6.69 -14.22
CA GLY A 14 -4.30 -5.93 -14.41
C GLY A 14 -4.74 -5.27 -13.11
N TRP A 15 -5.53 -4.24 -13.23
CA TRP A 15 -6.16 -3.61 -12.07
C TRP A 15 -6.99 -4.64 -11.31
N THR A 16 -6.98 -4.51 -9.99
CA THR A 16 -7.70 -5.43 -9.12
C THR A 16 -8.35 -4.69 -7.96
N ASP A 17 -9.47 -5.22 -7.50
CA ASP A 17 -10.15 -4.80 -6.29
C ASP A 17 -10.01 -5.82 -5.14
N GLU A 18 -9.19 -6.84 -5.32
CA GLU A 18 -9.01 -7.90 -4.31
C GLU A 18 -8.49 -7.37 -2.97
N MET A 19 -7.78 -6.24 -2.98
CA MET A 19 -7.30 -5.60 -1.75
C MET A 19 -8.36 -4.70 -1.08
N VAL A 20 -9.46 -4.41 -1.77
CA VAL A 20 -10.49 -3.52 -1.22
C VAL A 20 -11.12 -4.12 0.04
N GLY A 21 -11.12 -3.34 1.10
CA GLY A 21 -11.59 -3.76 2.42
C GLY A 21 -10.51 -4.40 3.31
N GLU A 22 -9.36 -4.74 2.77
CA GLU A 22 -8.26 -5.29 3.57
C GLU A 22 -7.63 -4.20 4.44
N ALA A 23 -7.43 -4.52 5.72
CA ALA A 23 -6.62 -3.74 6.63
C ALA A 23 -5.34 -4.51 6.96
N VAL A 24 -4.21 -3.86 6.79
CA VAL A 24 -2.88 -4.47 6.98
C VAL A 24 -2.02 -3.56 7.83
N THR A 25 -1.41 -4.10 8.86
CA THR A 25 -0.36 -3.38 9.62
C THR A 25 1.01 -3.68 9.04
N TRP A 26 1.83 -2.64 8.96
CA TRP A 26 3.16 -2.67 8.40
C TRP A 26 4.21 -2.30 9.44
N ASN A 27 5.28 -3.06 9.53
CA ASN A 27 6.47 -2.73 10.31
C ASN A 27 7.62 -2.44 9.35
N TYR A 28 7.89 -1.16 9.13
CA TYR A 28 8.91 -0.69 8.20
C TYR A 28 10.33 -0.70 8.75
N ALA A 29 10.49 -0.89 10.02
CA ALA A 29 11.80 -0.89 10.65
C ALA A 29 11.95 -2.09 11.60
N PRO A 30 12.18 -3.30 11.05
CA PRO A 30 12.52 -4.46 11.89
C PRO A 30 13.77 -4.13 12.71
N GLY A 31 13.64 -4.07 14.02
CA GLY A 31 14.69 -3.64 14.92
C GLY A 31 14.59 -2.19 15.42
N ASN A 32 13.79 -1.35 14.78
CA ASN A 32 13.35 -0.09 15.36
C ASN A 32 11.86 -0.24 15.73
N PRO A 33 11.50 -0.42 16.99
CA PRO A 33 10.11 -0.69 17.40
C PRO A 33 9.18 0.49 17.13
N GLY A 34 9.69 1.57 16.53
CA GLY A 34 9.02 2.84 16.52
C GLY A 34 8.09 3.15 15.36
N LEU A 35 8.16 2.44 14.23
CA LEU A 35 7.35 2.80 13.08
C LEU A 35 6.44 1.66 12.65
N THR A 36 5.23 1.69 13.15
CA THR A 36 4.15 0.81 12.69
C THR A 36 3.07 1.65 12.03
N SER A 37 2.65 1.28 10.85
CA SER A 37 1.50 1.88 10.20
C SER A 37 0.42 0.83 9.95
N MET A 38 -0.81 1.26 9.89
CA MET A 38 -1.92 0.46 9.39
C MET A 38 -2.45 1.10 8.11
N HIS A 39 -2.60 0.29 7.09
CA HIS A 39 -3.25 0.69 5.85
C HIS A 39 -4.60 0.01 5.73
N LEU A 40 -5.63 0.77 5.37
CA LEU A 40 -6.93 0.29 4.94
C LEU A 40 -7.10 0.62 3.47
N TYR A 41 -7.21 -0.39 2.66
CA TYR A 41 -7.46 -0.27 1.22
C TYR A 41 -8.95 -0.08 0.98
N ALA A 42 -9.42 1.16 1.16
CA ALA A 42 -10.84 1.47 1.31
C ALA A 42 -11.63 1.32 0.00
N THR A 43 -11.04 1.70 -1.12
CA THR A 43 -11.66 1.60 -2.45
C THR A 43 -10.63 1.15 -3.49
N PRO A 44 -11.02 0.83 -4.74
CA PRO A 44 -10.07 0.49 -5.80
C PRO A 44 -9.06 1.59 -6.14
N SER A 45 -9.31 2.82 -5.72
CA SER A 45 -8.48 3.99 -6.09
C SER A 45 -8.04 4.85 -4.89
N THR A 46 -8.30 4.40 -3.68
CA THR A 46 -7.90 5.11 -2.46
C THR A 46 -7.44 4.15 -1.38
N TYR A 47 -6.51 4.60 -0.56
CA TYR A 47 -6.17 3.94 0.67
C TYR A 47 -6.10 4.96 1.82
N SER A 48 -6.32 4.47 3.02
CA SER A 48 -6.18 5.26 4.25
C SER A 48 -5.07 4.67 5.08
N TRP A 49 -4.30 5.50 5.75
CA TRP A 49 -3.22 5.05 6.60
C TRP A 49 -3.18 5.82 7.91
N ILE A 50 -2.66 5.18 8.93
CA ILE A 50 -2.35 5.76 10.22
C ILE A 50 -0.99 5.26 10.69
N ILE A 51 -0.17 6.16 11.19
CA ILE A 51 1.11 5.82 11.83
C ILE A 51 0.90 5.77 13.34
N PHE A 52 1.32 4.69 13.96
CA PHE A 52 1.29 4.51 15.41
C PHE A 52 2.64 4.87 16.03
N GLN A 53 2.59 5.55 17.15
CA GLN A 53 3.76 5.80 17.98
C GLN A 53 4.20 4.51 18.70
N PRO A 54 5.44 4.42 19.20
CA PRO A 54 5.93 3.25 19.92
C PRO A 54 5.10 2.86 21.16
N ASP A 55 4.47 3.84 21.80
CA ASP A 55 3.60 3.64 22.95
C ASP A 55 2.18 3.20 22.57
N GLY A 56 1.91 3.01 21.25
CA GLY A 56 0.62 2.63 20.72
C GLY A 56 -0.38 3.77 20.59
N SER A 57 0.00 5.01 20.93
CA SER A 57 -0.86 6.17 20.71
C SER A 57 -1.03 6.46 19.23
N GLY A 58 -2.17 7.06 18.85
CA GLY A 58 -2.45 7.47 17.49
C GLY A 58 -1.47 8.53 17.01
N GLY A 59 -1.14 8.48 15.74
CA GLY A 59 -0.26 9.41 15.08
C GLY A 59 -0.89 10.05 13.86
N LEU A 60 -0.04 10.48 12.94
CA LEU A 60 -0.47 11.05 11.67
C LEU A 60 -1.33 10.06 10.90
N GLN A 61 -2.45 10.55 10.37
CA GLN A 61 -3.38 9.76 9.55
C GLN A 61 -3.84 10.57 8.34
N TRP A 62 -4.09 9.87 7.24
CA TRP A 62 -4.52 10.46 5.99
C TRP A 62 -5.19 9.45 5.08
N SER A 63 -5.90 9.96 4.06
CA SER A 63 -6.38 9.15 2.93
C SER A 63 -5.81 9.71 1.64
N SER A 64 -5.29 8.83 0.81
CA SER A 64 -4.56 9.19 -0.40
C SER A 64 -5.09 8.41 -1.60
N PRO A 65 -4.93 8.95 -2.81
CA PRO A 65 -5.09 8.17 -4.02
C PRO A 65 -4.13 6.97 -4.03
N GLY A 66 -4.64 5.83 -4.48
CA GLY A 66 -3.86 4.61 -4.59
C GLY A 66 -4.37 3.72 -5.71
N TRP A 67 -3.49 2.87 -6.21
CA TRP A 67 -3.78 1.97 -7.33
C TRP A 67 -3.24 0.59 -7.02
N TYR A 68 -3.99 -0.42 -7.41
CA TYR A 68 -3.66 -1.82 -7.15
C TYR A 68 -3.66 -2.62 -8.44
N SER A 69 -2.58 -3.32 -8.70
CA SER A 69 -2.46 -4.27 -9.80
C SER A 69 -2.11 -5.64 -9.26
N LYS A 70 -2.76 -6.66 -9.79
CA LYS A 70 -2.43 -8.05 -9.49
C LYS A 70 -1.38 -8.55 -10.46
N LEU A 71 -0.25 -9.02 -9.96
CA LEU A 71 0.78 -9.67 -10.75
C LEU A 71 0.50 -11.17 -10.92
N ARG A 72 0.09 -11.79 -9.83
CA ARG A 72 -0.34 -13.19 -9.74
C ARG A 72 -1.07 -13.37 -8.41
N ASP A 73 -1.60 -14.56 -8.18
CA ASP A 73 -2.31 -14.86 -6.94
C ASP A 73 -1.49 -14.54 -5.70
N GLY A 74 -2.03 -13.68 -4.85
CA GLY A 74 -1.42 -13.22 -3.62
C GLY A 74 -0.26 -12.24 -3.77
N VAL A 75 0.03 -11.76 -4.99
CA VAL A 75 1.10 -10.78 -5.23
C VAL A 75 0.57 -9.58 -5.98
N TYR A 76 0.75 -8.40 -5.39
CA TYR A 76 0.20 -7.14 -5.86
C TYR A 76 1.27 -6.08 -5.97
N ILE A 77 1.15 -5.21 -6.97
CA ILE A 77 1.80 -3.90 -6.96
C ILE A 77 0.79 -2.89 -6.46
N MET A 78 1.20 -2.08 -5.51
CA MET A 78 0.42 -0.98 -4.97
C MET A 78 1.23 0.30 -5.11
N ALA A 79 0.58 1.33 -5.65
CA ALA A 79 1.15 2.66 -5.79
C ALA A 79 0.22 3.69 -5.16
N TRP A 80 0.78 4.71 -4.54
CA TRP A 80 0.01 5.77 -3.90
C TRP A 80 0.76 7.10 -3.95
N VAL A 81 0.02 8.17 -3.78
CA VAL A 81 0.55 9.53 -3.60
C VAL A 81 0.14 10.03 -2.23
N GLU A 82 1.11 10.38 -1.41
CA GLU A 82 0.90 10.93 -0.07
C GLU A 82 1.04 12.46 -0.09
N GLU A 83 -0.05 13.12 -0.33
CA GLU A 83 -0.09 14.58 -0.39
C GLU A 83 0.28 15.22 0.96
N ALA A 84 -0.06 14.56 2.06
CA ALA A 84 0.26 15.02 3.41
C ALA A 84 1.76 14.96 3.74
N CYS A 85 2.54 14.20 2.98
CA CYS A 85 3.97 14.00 3.19
C CYS A 85 4.81 14.60 2.06
N ASN A 86 4.54 15.85 1.70
CA ASN A 86 5.26 16.60 0.67
C ASN A 86 5.26 15.94 -0.72
N GLY A 87 4.13 15.37 -1.11
CA GLY A 87 3.99 14.75 -2.41
C GLY A 87 4.75 13.43 -2.58
N THR A 88 4.90 12.68 -1.52
CA THR A 88 5.52 11.34 -1.57
C THR A 88 4.77 10.43 -2.54
N LEU A 89 5.51 9.79 -3.41
CA LEU A 89 5.04 8.69 -4.24
C LEU A 89 5.63 7.40 -3.71
N GLY A 90 4.78 6.45 -3.38
CA GLY A 90 5.19 5.12 -2.97
C GLY A 90 4.76 4.07 -3.97
N VAL A 91 5.64 3.10 -4.21
CA VAL A 91 5.35 1.90 -5.00
C VAL A 91 5.93 0.70 -4.28
N ILE A 92 5.08 -0.26 -3.95
CA ILE A 92 5.50 -1.51 -3.32
C ILE A 92 4.98 -2.72 -4.08
N CYS A 93 5.77 -3.79 -4.06
CA CYS A 93 5.32 -5.13 -4.40
C CYS A 93 4.99 -5.86 -3.10
N PHE A 94 3.72 -6.11 -2.87
CA PHE A 94 3.22 -6.82 -1.70
C PHE A 94 3.00 -8.29 -2.02
N ASN A 95 3.74 -9.15 -1.34
CA ASN A 95 3.51 -10.58 -1.37
C ASN A 95 2.69 -11.00 -0.14
N LYS A 96 1.38 -11.11 -0.33
CA LYS A 96 0.43 -11.50 0.72
C LYS A 96 0.65 -12.92 1.23
N ARG A 97 1.28 -13.80 0.44
CA ARG A 97 1.53 -15.20 0.82
C ARG A 97 2.58 -15.32 1.93
N ILE A 98 3.52 -14.40 1.97
CA ILE A 98 4.57 -14.34 2.98
C ILE A 98 4.47 -13.09 3.87
N MET A 99 3.46 -12.26 3.62
CA MET A 99 3.21 -11.02 4.36
C MET A 99 4.43 -10.08 4.42
N HIS A 100 5.06 -9.89 3.28
CA HIS A 100 6.17 -8.98 3.09
C HIS A 100 5.93 -8.05 1.92
N ASP A 101 6.47 -6.86 2.00
CA ASP A 101 6.61 -5.97 0.86
C ASP A 101 8.07 -5.61 0.59
N ALA A 102 8.30 -5.10 -0.60
CA ALA A 102 9.51 -4.42 -0.99
C ALA A 102 9.18 -3.39 -2.06
N GLY A 103 9.80 -2.24 -1.99
CA GLY A 103 9.54 -1.18 -2.96
C GLY A 103 10.39 0.05 -2.73
N PHE A 104 9.88 1.17 -3.17
CA PHE A 104 10.54 2.45 -3.03
C PHE A 104 9.53 3.58 -2.82
N GLY A 105 10.00 4.65 -2.23
CA GLY A 105 9.26 5.88 -2.08
C GLY A 105 10.08 7.06 -2.56
N TYR A 106 9.45 7.96 -3.30
CA TYR A 106 9.98 9.29 -3.59
C TYR A 106 9.35 10.31 -2.66
N HIS A 107 10.17 11.19 -2.14
CA HIS A 107 9.68 12.32 -1.37
C HIS A 107 10.47 13.60 -1.67
N VAL A 108 9.79 14.71 -1.54
CA VAL A 108 10.39 16.03 -1.68
C VAL A 108 10.84 16.49 -0.31
N GLY A 109 12.13 16.70 -0.16
CA GLY A 109 12.70 17.27 1.07
C GLY A 109 12.33 18.74 1.27
N ARG A 110 12.56 19.25 2.48
CA ARG A 110 12.29 20.66 2.83
C ARG A 110 13.00 21.67 1.94
N SER A 111 14.12 21.29 1.34
CA SER A 111 14.88 22.10 0.38
C SER A 111 14.37 22.01 -1.06
N GLY A 112 13.29 21.26 -1.32
CA GLY A 112 12.78 20.99 -2.67
C GLY A 112 13.51 19.90 -3.43
N GLY A 113 14.55 19.28 -2.85
CA GLY A 113 15.26 18.18 -3.47
C GLY A 113 14.45 16.87 -3.42
N LEU A 114 14.50 16.10 -4.52
CA LEU A 114 13.93 14.76 -4.56
C LEU A 114 14.87 13.75 -3.89
N SER A 115 14.31 12.87 -3.07
CA SER A 115 15.04 11.72 -2.55
C SER A 115 14.26 10.43 -2.78
N LEU A 116 15.01 9.36 -3.00
CA LEU A 116 14.50 8.00 -3.18
C LEU A 116 14.86 7.18 -1.94
N SER A 117 13.87 6.53 -1.36
CA SER A 117 14.07 5.56 -0.30
C SER A 117 13.66 4.18 -0.76
N VAL A 118 14.51 3.20 -0.53
CA VAL A 118 14.13 1.79 -0.64
C VAL A 118 13.42 1.40 0.66
N ILE A 119 12.27 0.78 0.53
CA ILE A 119 11.44 0.37 1.65
C ILE A 119 11.21 -1.14 1.62
N GLY A 120 11.07 -1.71 2.78
CA GLY A 120 10.67 -3.10 2.96
C GLY A 120 10.01 -3.25 4.31
N ALA A 121 8.96 -4.04 4.39
CA ALA A 121 8.22 -4.21 5.62
C ALA A 121 7.70 -5.63 5.78
N ARG A 122 7.52 -6.00 7.04
CA ARG A 122 6.69 -7.16 7.41
C ARG A 122 5.29 -6.69 7.68
N ALA A 123 4.33 -7.46 7.17
CA ALA A 123 2.93 -7.16 7.31
C ALA A 123 2.23 -8.11 8.26
N ARG A 124 1.12 -7.66 8.82
CA ARG A 124 0.12 -8.49 9.50
C ARG A 124 -1.26 -8.12 9.02
N HIS A 125 -2.07 -9.11 8.76
CA HIS A 125 -3.47 -8.88 8.45
C HIS A 125 -4.17 -8.36 9.71
N ALA A 126 -4.76 -7.17 9.62
CA ALA A 126 -5.45 -6.53 10.74
C ALA A 126 -6.96 -6.76 10.71
N GLY A 127 -7.51 -7.05 9.54
CA GLY A 127 -8.93 -7.33 9.38
C GLY A 127 -9.43 -7.08 7.97
N ARG A 128 -10.69 -7.37 7.76
CA ARG A 128 -11.41 -7.05 6.54
C ARG A 128 -12.62 -6.18 6.85
N PHE A 129 -12.76 -5.12 6.08
CA PHE A 129 -13.83 -4.15 6.23
C PHE A 129 -14.78 -4.20 5.03
N GLU A 130 -16.04 -4.50 5.26
CA GLU A 130 -17.05 -4.56 4.20
C GLU A 130 -17.82 -3.23 4.12
N LEU A 131 -17.31 -2.30 3.32
CA LEU A 131 -17.92 -0.97 3.15
C LEU A 131 -19.40 -1.03 2.77
N LYS A 132 -19.79 -1.95 1.91
CA LYS A 132 -21.19 -2.12 1.48
C LYS A 132 -22.14 -2.37 2.64
N LYS A 133 -21.67 -3.06 3.68
CA LYS A 133 -22.44 -3.36 4.88
C LYS A 133 -22.73 -2.09 5.72
N TYR A 134 -21.80 -1.15 5.69
CA TYR A 134 -21.93 0.12 6.42
C TYR A 134 -22.66 1.18 5.60
N LEU A 135 -22.49 1.21 4.29
CA LEU A 135 -23.25 2.10 3.42
C LEU A 135 -24.75 1.79 3.44
N GLY A 136 -25.14 0.53 3.63
CA GLY A 136 -26.53 0.14 3.81
C GLY A 136 -27.18 0.62 5.12
N LEU A 137 -26.40 1.10 6.09
CA LEU A 137 -26.88 1.65 7.35
C LEU A 137 -27.10 3.18 7.32
N VAL A 138 -26.63 3.84 6.28
CA VAL A 138 -26.64 5.30 6.15
C VAL A 138 -27.67 5.79 5.12
N VAL A 139 -28.24 4.88 4.39
CA VAL A 139 -29.25 5.19 3.34
C VAL A 139 -30.65 4.93 3.86
#